data_fd467ece0fc7c6af292c574ff3813456
#
_entry.id   fd467ece0fc7c6af292c574ff3813456
#
_cell.length_a   1.000
_cell.length_b   1.000
_cell.length_c   1.000
_cell.angle_alpha   90.00
_cell.angle_beta   90.00
_cell.angle_gamma   90.00
#
_symmetry.space_group_name_H-M   'P 1'
#
loop_
_entity.id
_entity.type
_entity.pdbx_description
1 polymer ?
#
loop_
_entity_poly.entity_id
_entity_poly.type
_entity_poly.pdbx_seq_one_letter_code
_entity_poly.pdbx_strand_id
1 'polypeptide(L)'
;MDLHPGERIVFEGRPIWRSILSFYITGFIGSVVIGVIVALIASTALGVAVFLVLFAIDVLVGFVRRVSTRYTVTTQRLRIERGILAKHVQQTRIERVQNVNTNQTFVSRVLHVGTVDFDTAGTDDSDFTFVGVGNPHEVVEAVDHAQREASASAAHRGDGL
;
A
#
# COMPACT_ATOMS: atom_id res chain seq x y z
N MET A 1 -10.69 3.20 14.61
CA MET A 1 -10.39 1.76 14.65
C MET A 1 -10.58 1.30 16.09
N ASP A 2 -11.40 0.29 16.31
CA ASP A 2 -11.57 -0.25 17.67
C ASP A 2 -10.48 -1.31 17.90
N LEU A 3 -9.58 -1.02 18.84
CA LEU A 3 -8.52 -1.93 19.28
C LEU A 3 -9.11 -2.89 20.33
N HIS A 4 -8.68 -4.15 20.29
CA HIS A 4 -9.02 -5.11 21.33
C HIS A 4 -8.28 -4.79 22.64
N PRO A 5 -8.80 -5.23 23.80
CA PRO A 5 -8.07 -5.07 25.06
C PRO A 5 -6.65 -5.64 24.97
N GLY A 6 -5.66 -4.81 25.28
CA GLY A 6 -4.24 -5.16 25.20
C GLY A 6 -3.63 -5.13 23.79
N GLU A 7 -4.40 -4.78 22.75
CA GLU A 7 -3.87 -4.58 21.39
C GLU A 7 -3.22 -3.20 21.25
N ARG A 8 -2.01 -3.16 20.68
CA ARG A 8 -1.26 -1.92 20.43
C ARG A 8 -0.90 -1.83 18.94
N ILE A 9 -0.89 -0.61 18.40
CA ILE A 9 -0.40 -0.34 17.05
C ILE A 9 1.13 -0.33 17.11
N VAL A 10 1.76 -1.19 16.31
CA VAL A 10 3.21 -1.29 16.15
C VAL A 10 3.67 -0.45 14.96
N PHE A 11 2.88 -0.48 13.87
CA PHE A 11 3.16 0.30 12.66
C PHE A 11 1.85 0.79 12.04
N GLU A 12 1.87 2.04 11.59
CA GLU A 12 0.79 2.63 10.77
C GLU A 12 1.42 3.37 9.60
N GLY A 13 0.98 3.06 8.38
CA GLY A 13 1.53 3.65 7.18
C GLY A 13 0.50 3.83 6.06
N ARG A 14 0.89 4.61 5.06
CA ARG A 14 0.17 4.79 3.80
C ARG A 14 1.16 4.67 2.64
N PRO A 15 0.68 4.34 1.43
CA PRO A 15 1.52 4.44 0.25
C PRO A 15 2.15 5.83 0.16
N ILE A 16 3.45 5.89 -0.02
CA ILE A 16 4.14 7.18 -0.19
C ILE A 16 3.98 7.68 -1.63
N TRP A 17 4.05 9.00 -1.82
CA TRP A 17 3.85 9.61 -3.14
C TRP A 17 4.87 9.11 -4.20
N ARG A 18 6.08 8.75 -3.75
CA ARG A 18 7.13 8.20 -4.61
C ARG A 18 6.76 6.85 -5.22
N SER A 19 5.93 6.06 -4.55
CA SER A 19 5.46 4.77 -5.08
C SER A 19 4.53 4.92 -6.27
N ILE A 20 3.85 6.07 -6.39
CA ILE A 20 2.90 6.39 -7.45
C ILE A 20 3.57 7.18 -8.57
N LEU A 21 4.87 7.51 -8.43
CA LEU A 21 5.60 8.32 -9.41
C LEU A 21 5.58 7.67 -10.80
N SER A 22 5.74 6.35 -10.88
CA SER A 22 5.66 5.61 -12.15
C SER A 22 4.28 5.79 -12.82
N PHE A 23 3.20 5.78 -12.04
CA PHE A 23 1.84 6.02 -12.52
C PHE A 23 1.72 7.44 -13.11
N TYR A 24 2.18 8.46 -12.40
CA TYR A 24 2.16 9.84 -12.89
C TYR A 24 2.99 10.05 -14.15
N ILE A 25 4.19 9.44 -14.23
CA ILE A 25 5.03 9.53 -15.42
C ILE A 25 4.33 8.89 -16.62
N THR A 26 3.76 7.71 -16.45
CA THR A 26 3.04 7.02 -17.52
C THR A 26 1.81 7.80 -17.96
N GLY A 27 1.02 8.33 -17.03
CA GLY A 27 -0.15 9.16 -17.29
C GLY A 27 0.21 10.46 -17.99
N PHE A 28 1.29 11.12 -17.57
CA PHE A 28 1.80 12.33 -18.22
C PHE A 28 2.22 12.07 -19.66
N ILE A 29 3.01 11.03 -19.92
CA ILE A 29 3.43 10.67 -21.29
C ILE A 29 2.20 10.35 -22.15
N GLY A 30 1.25 9.57 -21.64
CA GLY A 30 0.00 9.26 -22.33
C GLY A 30 -0.81 10.52 -22.68
N SER A 31 -0.95 11.43 -21.72
CA SER A 31 -1.65 12.71 -21.90
C SER A 31 -0.98 13.58 -22.95
N VAL A 32 0.36 13.64 -22.97
CA VAL A 32 1.13 14.39 -23.98
C VAL A 32 0.90 13.78 -25.37
N VAL A 33 1.02 12.47 -25.52
CA VAL A 33 0.83 11.78 -26.80
C VAL A 33 -0.56 12.05 -27.38
N ILE A 34 -1.60 11.87 -26.55
CA ILE A 34 -2.99 12.12 -26.97
C ILE A 34 -3.21 13.60 -27.32
N GLY A 35 -2.69 14.52 -26.49
CA GLY A 35 -2.78 15.95 -26.73
C GLY A 35 -2.14 16.37 -28.07
N VAL A 36 -0.94 15.82 -28.38
CA VAL A 36 -0.26 16.07 -29.66
C VAL A 36 -1.05 15.53 -30.84
N ILE A 37 -1.59 14.31 -30.75
CA ILE A 37 -2.42 13.72 -31.81
C ILE A 37 -3.62 14.62 -32.08
N VAL A 38 -4.33 15.06 -31.03
CA VAL A 38 -5.52 15.95 -31.21
C VAL A 38 -5.10 17.31 -31.78
N ALA A 39 -3.97 17.86 -31.38
CA ALA A 39 -3.45 19.12 -31.91
C ALA A 39 -3.16 19.05 -33.40
N LEU A 40 -2.65 17.91 -33.89
CA LEU A 40 -2.35 17.70 -35.32
C LEU A 40 -3.62 17.47 -36.15
N ILE A 41 -4.65 16.84 -35.61
CA ILE A 41 -5.88 16.49 -36.36
C ILE A 41 -6.90 17.64 -36.35
N ALA A 42 -7.02 18.33 -35.21
CA ALA A 42 -8.08 19.32 -35.03
C ALA A 42 -7.54 20.74 -34.90
N SER A 43 -6.96 21.08 -33.74
CA SER A 43 -6.31 22.37 -33.50
C SER A 43 -5.40 22.31 -32.28
N THR A 44 -4.39 23.17 -32.27
CA THR A 44 -3.45 23.26 -31.14
C THR A 44 -4.17 23.61 -29.84
N ALA A 45 -5.15 24.50 -29.87
CA ALA A 45 -5.91 24.88 -28.69
C ALA A 45 -6.68 23.69 -28.10
N LEU A 46 -7.28 22.86 -28.92
CA LEU A 46 -8.01 21.65 -28.51
C LEU A 46 -7.04 20.60 -27.96
N GLY A 47 -5.87 20.41 -28.60
CA GLY A 47 -4.84 19.49 -28.13
C GLY A 47 -4.33 19.85 -26.74
N VAL A 48 -4.07 21.13 -26.49
CA VAL A 48 -3.67 21.63 -25.16
C VAL A 48 -4.79 21.42 -24.13
N ALA A 49 -6.02 21.70 -24.47
CA ALA A 49 -7.16 21.49 -23.58
C ALA A 49 -7.30 20.01 -23.18
N VAL A 50 -7.22 19.09 -24.15
CA VAL A 50 -7.29 17.64 -23.90
C VAL A 50 -6.12 17.17 -23.03
N PHE A 51 -4.89 17.62 -23.31
CA PHE A 51 -3.75 17.32 -22.46
C PHE A 51 -3.98 17.75 -21.01
N LEU A 52 -4.41 18.99 -20.78
CA LEU A 52 -4.64 19.52 -19.41
C LEU A 52 -5.72 18.73 -18.67
N VAL A 53 -6.80 18.38 -19.34
CA VAL A 53 -7.89 17.58 -18.75
C VAL A 53 -7.41 16.18 -18.36
N LEU A 54 -6.73 15.48 -19.27
CA LEU A 54 -6.22 14.13 -19.02
C LEU A 54 -5.19 14.13 -17.91
N PHE A 55 -4.28 15.10 -17.91
CA PHE A 55 -3.27 15.23 -16.86
C PHE A 55 -3.89 15.56 -15.49
N ALA A 56 -4.91 16.44 -15.46
CA ALA A 56 -5.63 16.72 -14.22
C ALA A 56 -6.35 15.48 -13.66
N ILE A 57 -6.94 14.67 -14.54
CA ILE A 57 -7.56 13.40 -14.16
C ILE A 57 -6.50 12.43 -13.61
N ASP A 58 -5.34 12.31 -14.25
CA ASP A 58 -4.26 11.44 -13.80
C ASP A 58 -3.78 11.83 -12.39
N VAL A 59 -3.55 13.12 -12.16
CA VAL A 59 -3.15 13.66 -10.84
C VAL A 59 -4.23 13.37 -9.80
N LEU A 60 -5.50 13.59 -10.13
CA LEU A 60 -6.62 13.36 -9.22
C LEU A 60 -6.74 11.87 -8.84
N VAL A 61 -6.66 10.97 -9.82
CA VAL A 61 -6.73 9.52 -9.61
C VAL A 61 -5.57 9.04 -8.73
N GLY A 62 -4.35 9.50 -9.00
CA GLY A 62 -3.18 9.16 -8.19
C GLY A 62 -3.32 9.65 -6.74
N PHE A 63 -3.80 10.88 -6.56
CA PHE A 63 -4.07 11.44 -5.23
C PHE A 63 -5.11 10.61 -4.47
N VAL A 64 -6.24 10.29 -5.12
CA VAL A 64 -7.32 9.47 -4.54
C VAL A 64 -6.80 8.09 -4.12
N ARG A 65 -6.04 7.40 -4.99
CA ARG A 65 -5.45 6.10 -4.67
C ARG A 65 -4.55 6.14 -3.43
N ARG A 66 -3.76 7.20 -3.29
CA ARG A 66 -2.87 7.38 -2.16
C ARG A 66 -3.63 7.56 -0.85
N VAL A 67 -4.62 8.46 -0.84
CA VAL A 67 -5.38 8.80 0.38
C VAL A 67 -6.29 7.65 0.81
N SER A 68 -6.72 6.82 -0.16
CA SER A 68 -7.67 5.72 0.07
C SER A 68 -7.08 4.49 0.75
N THR A 69 -5.76 4.38 0.87
CA THR A 69 -5.13 3.16 1.39
C THR A 69 -4.43 3.45 2.72
N ARG A 70 -4.71 2.62 3.72
CA ARG A 70 -4.05 2.64 5.03
C ARG A 70 -3.61 1.22 5.41
N TYR A 71 -2.39 1.09 5.87
CA TYR A 71 -1.79 -0.12 6.40
C TYR A 71 -1.63 0.02 7.90
N THR A 72 -1.99 -1.00 8.65
CA THR A 72 -1.82 -1.03 10.10
C THR A 72 -1.31 -2.40 10.53
N VAL A 73 -0.24 -2.42 11.30
CA VAL A 73 0.28 -3.60 12.02
C VAL A 73 0.03 -3.38 13.49
N THR A 74 -0.67 -4.32 14.11
CA THR A 74 -0.86 -4.33 15.56
C THR A 74 -0.18 -5.56 16.17
N THR A 75 -0.14 -5.63 17.47
CA THR A 75 0.39 -6.80 18.20
C THR A 75 -0.44 -8.08 17.98
N GLN A 76 -1.64 -7.99 17.39
CA GLN A 76 -2.55 -9.13 17.20
C GLN A 76 -2.90 -9.41 15.74
N ARG A 77 -2.88 -8.38 14.87
CA ARG A 77 -3.33 -8.50 13.48
C ARG A 77 -2.64 -7.52 12.52
N LEU A 78 -2.62 -7.93 11.25
CA LEU A 78 -2.35 -7.05 10.11
C LEU A 78 -3.67 -6.58 9.53
N ARG A 79 -3.74 -5.31 9.11
CA ARG A 79 -4.94 -4.72 8.52
C ARG A 79 -4.59 -3.82 7.34
N ILE A 80 -5.33 -4.00 6.25
CA ILE A 80 -5.33 -3.14 5.07
C ILE A 80 -6.72 -2.53 4.94
N GLU A 81 -6.79 -1.23 4.92
CA GLU A 81 -8.02 -0.50 4.58
C GLU A 81 -7.83 0.14 3.20
N ARG A 82 -8.74 -0.13 2.28
CA ARG A 82 -8.75 0.48 0.93
C ARG A 82 -10.11 1.08 0.65
N GLY A 83 -10.11 2.26 0.04
CA GLY A 83 -11.31 2.94 -0.43
C GLY A 83 -11.73 4.14 0.41
N ILE A 84 -12.39 5.13 -0.24
CA ILE A 84 -12.93 6.34 0.37
C ILE A 84 -14.44 6.19 0.58
N LEU A 85 -15.17 5.84 -0.48
CA LEU A 85 -16.63 5.71 -0.47
C LEU A 85 -17.07 4.29 -0.06
N ALA A 86 -16.42 3.28 -0.62
CA ALA A 86 -16.61 1.89 -0.22
C ALA A 86 -15.33 1.42 0.49
N LYS A 87 -15.42 1.16 1.78
CA LYS A 87 -14.28 0.66 2.56
C LYS A 87 -14.15 -0.84 2.39
N HIS A 88 -13.05 -1.28 1.78
CA HIS A 88 -12.65 -2.67 1.76
C HIS A 88 -11.59 -2.88 2.83
N VAL A 89 -11.89 -3.72 3.80
CA VAL A 89 -11.00 -4.01 4.92
C VAL A 89 -10.59 -5.46 4.85
N GLN A 90 -9.30 -5.69 4.66
CA GLN A 90 -8.67 -7.00 4.80
C GLN A 90 -7.92 -7.04 6.12
N GLN A 91 -8.08 -8.12 6.87
CA GLN A 91 -7.33 -8.32 8.11
C GLN A 91 -6.96 -9.78 8.28
N THR A 92 -5.77 -10.03 8.82
CA THR A 92 -5.29 -11.35 9.19
C THR A 92 -4.64 -11.30 10.56
N ARG A 93 -4.69 -12.43 11.31
CA ARG A 93 -4.00 -12.53 12.60
C ARG A 93 -2.51 -12.60 12.38
N ILE A 94 -1.73 -11.97 13.26
CA ILE A 94 -0.27 -11.96 13.18
C ILE A 94 0.31 -13.38 13.26
N GLU A 95 -0.33 -14.28 13.99
CA GLU A 95 0.05 -15.70 14.14
C GLU A 95 -0.09 -16.52 12.86
N ARG A 96 -0.88 -16.05 11.88
CA ARG A 96 -1.07 -16.72 10.58
C ARG A 96 -0.06 -16.31 9.53
N VAL A 97 0.74 -15.28 9.79
CA VAL A 97 1.80 -14.83 8.89
C VAL A 97 2.96 -15.82 8.97
N GLN A 98 3.26 -16.49 7.86
CA GLN A 98 4.33 -17.50 7.77
C GLN A 98 5.60 -16.93 7.19
N ASN A 99 5.51 -16.20 6.08
CA ASN A 99 6.65 -15.60 5.41
C ASN A 99 6.39 -14.12 5.14
N VAL A 100 7.44 -13.34 5.20
CA VAL A 100 7.42 -11.91 4.86
C VAL A 100 8.43 -11.69 3.75
N ASN A 101 7.95 -11.40 2.55
CA ASN A 101 8.77 -11.17 1.38
C ASN A 101 8.80 -9.67 1.06
N THR A 102 9.99 -9.14 0.82
CA THR A 102 10.15 -7.74 0.41
C THR A 102 10.58 -7.67 -1.04
N ASN A 103 9.78 -7.02 -1.88
CA ASN A 103 10.07 -6.77 -3.28
C ASN A 103 10.44 -5.31 -3.51
N GLN A 104 11.66 -5.08 -3.97
CA GLN A 104 12.15 -3.77 -4.38
C GLN A 104 12.86 -3.88 -5.74
N THR A 105 12.35 -3.16 -6.75
CA THR A 105 13.10 -2.94 -8.00
C THR A 105 14.25 -1.97 -7.74
N PHE A 106 15.22 -1.90 -8.66
CA PHE A 106 16.32 -0.94 -8.54
C PHE A 106 15.84 0.51 -8.34
N VAL A 107 14.85 0.94 -9.15
CA VAL A 107 14.24 2.28 -9.03
C VAL A 107 13.53 2.46 -7.69
N SER A 108 12.78 1.46 -7.25
CA SER A 108 12.10 1.47 -5.96
C SER A 108 13.08 1.57 -4.79
N ARG A 109 14.23 0.93 -4.91
CA ARG A 109 15.30 0.98 -3.90
C ARG A 109 15.92 2.38 -3.78
N VAL A 110 16.20 3.04 -4.92
CA VAL A 110 16.68 4.44 -4.94
C VAL A 110 15.65 5.39 -4.35
N LEU A 111 14.37 5.15 -4.61
CA LEU A 111 13.26 5.94 -4.07
C LEU A 111 12.88 5.59 -2.62
N HIS A 112 13.56 4.61 -1.99
CA HIS A 112 13.23 4.08 -0.65
C HIS A 112 11.75 3.65 -0.54
N VAL A 113 11.28 2.96 -1.58
CA VAL A 113 9.91 2.43 -1.67
C VAL A 113 10.00 0.92 -1.85
N GLY A 114 9.03 0.20 -1.36
CA GLY A 114 8.94 -1.23 -1.63
C GLY A 114 7.53 -1.77 -1.43
N THR A 115 7.40 -3.03 -1.77
CA THR A 115 6.22 -3.84 -1.53
C THR A 115 6.59 -4.93 -0.54
N VAL A 116 5.76 -5.12 0.47
CA VAL A 116 5.92 -6.19 1.45
C VAL A 116 4.75 -7.15 1.28
N ASP A 117 5.07 -8.39 0.91
CA ASP A 117 4.12 -9.48 0.70
C ASP A 117 4.12 -10.39 1.92
N PHE A 118 2.95 -10.72 2.41
CA PHE A 118 2.76 -11.58 3.57
C PHE A 118 2.04 -12.87 3.15
N ASP A 119 2.74 -13.99 3.25
CA ASP A 119 2.13 -15.30 3.08
C ASP A 119 1.37 -15.68 4.35
N THR A 120 0.08 -15.99 4.20
CA THR A 120 -0.79 -16.33 5.33
C THR A 120 -1.32 -17.75 5.22
N ALA A 121 -1.27 -18.51 6.33
CA ALA A 121 -1.80 -19.87 6.35
C ALA A 121 -3.33 -19.90 6.17
N GLY A 122 -3.80 -20.65 5.19
CA GLY A 122 -5.22 -21.04 5.06
C GLY A 122 -6.09 -20.16 4.15
N THR A 123 -5.50 -19.33 3.30
CA THR A 123 -6.24 -18.61 2.24
C THR A 123 -5.49 -18.76 0.92
N ASP A 124 -6.10 -19.52 0.00
CA ASP A 124 -5.53 -19.77 -1.33
C ASP A 124 -5.53 -18.53 -2.25
N ASP A 125 -6.03 -17.35 -1.80
CA ASP A 125 -6.38 -16.29 -2.75
C ASP A 125 -6.20 -14.84 -2.26
N SER A 126 -5.59 -14.57 -1.15
CA SER A 126 -5.36 -13.17 -0.78
C SER A 126 -3.89 -12.90 -0.46
N ASP A 127 -3.17 -12.48 -1.48
CA ASP A 127 -1.89 -11.80 -1.32
C ASP A 127 -2.09 -10.61 -0.37
N PHE A 128 -1.72 -10.81 0.88
CA PHE A 128 -1.78 -9.74 1.87
C PHE A 128 -0.56 -8.86 1.66
N THR A 129 -0.73 -7.83 0.83
CA THR A 129 0.40 -7.06 0.31
C THR A 129 0.30 -5.59 0.69
N PHE A 130 1.35 -5.05 1.30
CA PHE A 130 1.53 -3.62 1.53
C PHE A 130 2.31 -3.01 0.36
N VAL A 131 1.61 -2.40 -0.57
CA VAL A 131 2.21 -1.81 -1.78
C VAL A 131 2.66 -0.38 -1.51
N GLY A 132 3.87 -0.06 -1.95
CA GLY A 132 4.37 1.32 -1.96
C GLY A 132 4.65 1.91 -0.59
N VAL A 133 5.04 1.08 0.37
CA VAL A 133 5.48 1.54 1.70
C VAL A 133 6.85 2.21 1.61
N GLY A 134 7.02 3.29 2.35
CA GLY A 134 8.34 3.86 2.60
C GLY A 134 9.07 3.03 3.62
N ASN A 135 10.30 2.61 3.28
CA ASN A 135 11.11 1.77 4.15
C ASN A 135 10.46 0.41 4.50
N PRO A 136 10.44 -0.56 3.58
CA PRO A 136 9.86 -1.89 3.80
C PRO A 136 10.47 -2.62 5.01
N HIS A 137 11.73 -2.35 5.35
CA HIS A 137 12.40 -2.98 6.51
C HIS A 137 11.70 -2.65 7.84
N GLU A 138 11.21 -1.43 8.01
CA GLU A 138 10.46 -1.05 9.22
C GLU A 138 9.16 -1.87 9.36
N VAL A 139 8.52 -2.18 8.24
CA VAL A 139 7.32 -3.02 8.23
C VAL A 139 7.67 -4.45 8.65
N VAL A 140 8.76 -5.01 8.12
CA VAL A 140 9.23 -6.36 8.48
C VAL A 140 9.57 -6.41 9.97
N GLU A 141 10.35 -5.45 10.46
CA GLU A 141 10.70 -5.36 11.89
C GLU A 141 9.46 -5.23 12.80
N ALA A 142 8.48 -4.44 12.37
CA ALA A 142 7.21 -4.28 13.10
C ALA A 142 6.42 -5.59 13.19
N VAL A 143 6.40 -6.37 12.11
CA VAL A 143 5.75 -7.68 12.08
C VAL A 143 6.50 -8.68 12.95
N ASP A 144 7.82 -8.75 12.84
CA ASP A 144 8.66 -9.62 13.68
C ASP A 144 8.51 -9.30 15.18
N HIS A 145 8.42 -8.02 15.50
CA HIS A 145 8.18 -7.58 16.87
C HIS A 145 6.80 -8.04 17.37
N ALA A 146 5.76 -7.83 16.55
CA ALA A 146 4.40 -8.24 16.88
C ALA A 146 4.27 -9.77 17.04
N GLN A 147 4.95 -10.56 16.21
CA GLN A 147 4.98 -12.03 16.32
C GLN A 147 5.65 -12.50 17.61
N ARG A 148 6.75 -11.87 17.99
CA ARG A 148 7.43 -12.18 19.28
C ARG A 148 6.56 -11.86 20.49
N GLU A 149 5.89 -10.72 20.49
CA GLU A 149 4.95 -10.35 21.55
C GLU A 149 3.75 -11.31 21.63
N ALA A 150 3.18 -11.71 20.48
CA ALA A 150 2.08 -12.66 20.42
C ALA A 150 2.51 -14.04 21.00
N SER A 151 3.69 -14.52 20.61
CA SER A 151 4.25 -15.79 21.09
C SER A 151 4.54 -15.75 22.61
N ALA A 152 5.09 -14.67 23.12
CA ALA A 152 5.35 -14.48 24.55
C ALA A 152 4.04 -14.45 25.37
N SER A 153 3.01 -13.78 24.84
CA SER A 153 1.68 -13.71 25.46
C SER A 153 0.97 -15.06 25.49
N ALA A 154 1.17 -15.89 24.45
CA ALA A 154 0.64 -17.24 24.38
C ALA A 154 1.33 -18.18 25.41
N ALA A 155 2.66 -18.10 25.53
CA ALA A 155 3.43 -18.88 26.50
C ALA A 155 3.02 -18.57 27.96
N HIS A 156 2.82 -17.29 28.27
CA HIS A 156 2.42 -16.87 29.63
C HIS A 156 0.99 -17.31 30.00
N ARG A 157 0.14 -17.51 28.99
CA ARG A 157 -1.25 -18.00 29.18
C ARG A 157 -1.31 -19.52 29.35
N GLY A 158 -0.31 -20.25 28.81
CA GLY A 158 -0.20 -21.72 28.95
C GLY A 158 0.37 -22.19 30.30
N ASP A 159 1.13 -21.33 30.99
CA ASP A 159 1.78 -21.67 32.28
C ASP A 159 0.85 -21.46 33.50
N GLY A 160 -0.37 -21.00 33.28
CA GLY A 160 -1.36 -20.68 34.33
C GLY A 160 -2.52 -21.70 34.49
N LEU A 161 -2.37 -22.93 33.92
CA LEU A 161 -3.34 -24.04 34.06
C LEU A 161 -2.67 -25.20 34.85
#